data_834bbe139a030d22ef5f1993159f36fd
#
_entry.id   834bbe139a030d22ef5f1993159f36fd
#
_cell.length_a   1.000
_cell.length_b   1.000
_cell.length_c   1.000
_cell.angle_alpha   90.00
_cell.angle_beta   90.00
_cell.angle_gamma   90.00
#
_symmetry.space_group_name_H-M   'P 1'
#
loop_
_entity.id
_entity.type
_entity.pdbx_description
1 polymer ?
#
loop_
_entity_poly.entity_id
_entity_poly.type
_entity_poly.pdbx_seq_one_letter_code
_entity_poly.pdbx_strand_id
1 'polypeptide(L)'
;IQTTPIQLCLMTAQIANGGYKIKPKILTDDNQLTTEQIKELIKENKSNKGIYTSLFKDPRNIKIIKKAMFSSTNEIMGTSYKSRIDDPKYQFAGKTGTAQVKRISKRERELDLKTSEIPYNDRDHALYVAFGPYKNPDYALSIIVEHGGSGSTTAAPMATKLFRLIVDRHQLRKKNTNLKKTYI
;
A
#
# COMPACT_ATOMS: atom_id res chain seq x y z
N ILE A 1 -2.33 4.04 -19.20
CA ILE A 1 -1.12 4.38 -18.44
C ILE A 1 -0.43 3.09 -18.07
N GLN A 2 0.84 2.96 -18.43
CA GLN A 2 1.68 1.82 -18.03
C GLN A 2 2.50 2.20 -16.81
N THR A 3 2.50 1.35 -15.79
CA THR A 3 3.24 1.56 -14.54
C THR A 3 3.86 0.25 -14.07
N THR A 4 4.99 0.34 -13.38
CA THR A 4 5.62 -0.84 -12.74
C THR A 4 5.09 -1.02 -11.30
N PRO A 5 5.17 -2.22 -10.72
CA PRO A 5 4.80 -2.45 -9.32
C PRO A 5 5.51 -1.53 -8.34
N ILE A 6 6.80 -1.25 -8.57
CA ILE A 6 7.56 -0.34 -7.71
C ILE A 6 7.06 1.11 -7.80
N GLN A 7 6.61 1.56 -8.96
CA GLN A 7 6.01 2.90 -9.11
C GLN A 7 4.68 3.00 -8.36
N LEU A 8 3.85 1.95 -8.40
CA LEU A 8 2.61 1.88 -7.63
C LEU A 8 2.87 1.86 -6.13
N CYS A 9 3.88 1.10 -5.69
CA CYS A 9 4.31 1.08 -4.30
C CYS A 9 4.82 2.44 -3.85
N LEU A 10 5.66 3.11 -4.66
CA LEU A 10 6.18 4.46 -4.38
C LEU A 10 5.05 5.49 -4.27
N MET A 11 4.11 5.49 -5.21
CA MET A 11 2.92 6.34 -5.15
C MET A 11 2.16 6.13 -3.84
N THR A 12 1.94 4.87 -3.47
CA THR A 12 1.22 4.51 -2.24
C THR A 12 1.98 4.96 -0.98
N ALA A 13 3.30 4.83 -0.95
CA ALA A 13 4.15 5.32 0.13
C ALA A 13 4.10 6.84 0.25
N GLN A 14 4.06 7.55 -0.87
CA GLN A 14 3.93 9.01 -0.89
C GLN A 14 2.55 9.49 -0.42
N ILE A 15 1.49 8.76 -0.72
CA ILE A 15 0.15 9.02 -0.14
C ILE A 15 0.19 8.77 1.37
N ALA A 16 0.77 7.67 1.81
CA ALA A 16 0.84 7.28 3.21
C ALA A 16 1.58 8.30 4.08
N ASN A 17 2.69 8.86 3.58
CA ASN A 17 3.53 9.81 4.31
C ASN A 17 2.98 11.25 4.34
N GLY A 18 1.85 11.51 3.72
CA GLY A 18 1.23 12.85 3.67
C GLY A 18 1.52 13.64 2.40
N GLY A 19 1.97 12.98 1.33
CA GLY A 19 2.19 13.59 0.02
C GLY A 19 3.60 14.13 -0.22
N TYR A 20 4.57 13.71 0.57
CA TYR A 20 5.95 14.12 0.38
C TYR A 20 6.68 13.21 -0.59
N LYS A 21 7.54 13.80 -1.43
CA LYS A 21 8.35 13.07 -2.39
C LYS A 21 9.32 12.13 -1.68
N ILE A 22 9.38 10.88 -2.14
CA ILE A 22 10.32 9.86 -1.68
C ILE A 22 11.23 9.48 -2.85
N LYS A 23 12.51 9.33 -2.56
CA LYS A 23 13.48 8.68 -3.48
C LYS A 23 13.66 7.24 -3.01
N PRO A 24 13.22 6.23 -3.77
CA PRO A 24 13.34 4.84 -3.36
C PRO A 24 14.82 4.43 -3.35
N LYS A 25 15.19 3.61 -2.37
CA LYS A 25 16.50 2.96 -2.28
C LYS A 25 16.31 1.45 -2.16
N ILE A 26 17.13 0.68 -2.85
CA ILE A 26 17.13 -0.80 -2.79
C ILE A 26 18.08 -1.28 -1.70
N LEU A 27 19.23 -0.62 -1.58
CA LEU A 27 20.21 -0.90 -0.53
C LEU A 27 20.04 0.08 0.61
N THR A 28 20.18 -0.41 1.84
CA THR A 28 20.23 0.41 3.06
C THR A 28 21.70 0.57 3.46
N ASP A 29 22.14 1.83 3.57
CA ASP A 29 23.41 2.14 4.22
C ASP A 29 23.20 2.11 5.74
N ASP A 30 24.22 1.70 6.50
CA ASP A 30 24.12 1.61 7.98
C ASP A 30 23.82 2.95 8.67
N ASN A 31 23.99 4.07 7.96
CA ASN A 31 23.72 5.43 8.41
C ASN A 31 22.33 5.96 8.04
N GLN A 32 21.36 5.11 7.74
CA GLN A 32 20.01 5.58 7.41
C GLN A 32 19.28 6.09 8.65
N LEU A 33 18.66 7.26 8.46
CA LEU A 33 17.75 7.82 9.45
C LEU A 33 16.62 6.84 9.79
N THR A 34 16.36 6.67 11.07
CA THR A 34 15.22 5.87 11.53
C THR A 34 13.90 6.53 11.12
N THR A 35 12.81 5.78 11.14
CA THR A 35 11.47 6.32 10.87
C THR A 35 11.13 7.47 11.83
N GLU A 36 11.57 7.38 13.08
CA GLU A 36 11.42 8.41 14.10
C GLU A 36 12.20 9.66 13.73
N GLN A 37 13.46 9.55 13.34
CA GLN A 37 14.30 10.67 12.88
C GLN A 37 13.72 11.34 11.64
N ILE A 38 13.18 10.57 10.69
CA ILE A 38 12.48 11.11 9.52
C ILE A 38 11.24 11.90 9.95
N LYS A 39 10.45 11.39 10.92
CA LYS A 39 9.28 12.09 11.44
C LYS A 39 9.65 13.38 12.17
N GLU A 40 10.74 13.40 12.92
CA GLU A 40 11.27 14.60 13.58
C GLU A 40 11.72 15.62 12.53
N LEU A 41 12.48 15.21 11.53
CA LEU A 41 12.89 16.08 10.42
C LEU A 41 11.69 16.64 9.65
N ILE A 42 10.62 15.86 9.46
CA ILE A 42 9.37 16.35 8.85
C ILE A 42 8.68 17.38 9.75
N LYS A 43 8.71 17.21 11.08
CA LYS A 43 8.17 18.19 12.04
C LYS A 43 8.98 19.48 12.05
N GLU A 44 10.30 19.39 12.08
CA GLU A 44 11.21 20.53 12.04
C GLU A 44 11.12 21.30 10.71
N ASN A 45 10.97 20.59 9.59
CA ASN A 45 10.84 21.20 8.26
C ASN A 45 9.48 21.84 7.97
N LYS A 46 8.49 21.72 8.84
CA LYS A 46 7.29 22.58 8.78
C LYS A 46 7.64 24.05 9.00
N SER A 47 8.77 24.33 9.61
CA SER A 47 9.33 25.70 9.78
C SER A 47 10.36 26.08 8.70
N ASN A 48 10.98 25.12 8.01
CA ASN A 48 12.02 25.36 7.01
C ASN A 48 11.67 24.79 5.63
N LYS A 49 11.46 25.66 4.66
CA LYS A 49 10.99 25.40 3.28
C LYS A 49 11.92 24.57 2.36
N GLY A 50 12.78 23.64 2.86
CA GLY A 50 13.91 23.24 2.01
C GLY A 50 14.05 21.77 1.61
N ILE A 51 13.66 20.78 2.40
CA ILE A 51 14.14 19.40 2.20
C ILE A 51 13.07 18.44 1.67
N TYR A 52 11.80 18.62 1.98
CA TYR A 52 10.72 17.76 1.52
C TYR A 52 9.72 18.52 0.64
N THR A 53 9.75 18.24 -0.64
CA THR A 53 8.80 18.82 -1.59
C THR A 53 7.46 18.10 -1.48
N SER A 54 6.40 18.83 -1.13
CA SER A 54 5.04 18.32 -1.25
C SER A 54 4.69 18.12 -2.71
N LEU A 55 4.15 16.96 -3.05
CA LEU A 55 3.64 16.62 -4.38
C LEU A 55 2.23 17.20 -4.62
N PHE A 56 1.58 17.67 -3.58
CA PHE A 56 0.20 18.14 -3.63
C PHE A 56 0.12 19.61 -3.22
N LYS A 57 -0.59 20.39 -4.05
CA LYS A 57 -0.85 21.80 -3.77
C LYS A 57 -1.73 21.99 -2.54
N ASP A 58 -2.69 21.09 -2.34
CA ASP A 58 -3.62 21.14 -1.21
C ASP A 58 -3.47 19.88 -0.33
N PRO A 59 -3.00 20.02 0.93
CA PRO A 59 -2.87 18.92 1.87
C PRO A 59 -4.21 18.22 2.21
N ARG A 60 -5.35 18.89 2.00
CA ARG A 60 -6.67 18.29 2.24
C ARG A 60 -6.93 17.12 1.32
N ASN A 61 -6.45 17.18 0.07
CA ASN A 61 -6.61 16.11 -0.91
C ASN A 61 -5.99 14.79 -0.43
N ILE A 62 -4.82 14.85 0.22
CA ILE A 62 -4.17 13.65 0.78
C ILE A 62 -5.01 13.04 1.89
N LYS A 63 -5.59 13.86 2.78
CA LYS A 63 -6.46 13.35 3.85
C LYS A 63 -7.67 12.64 3.28
N ILE A 64 -8.28 13.21 2.22
CA ILE A 64 -9.44 12.61 1.52
C ILE A 64 -9.05 11.27 0.91
N ILE A 65 -7.93 11.20 0.17
CA ILE A 65 -7.44 9.96 -0.46
C ILE A 65 -7.15 8.88 0.60
N LYS A 66 -6.44 9.23 1.68
CA LYS A 66 -6.15 8.28 2.76
C LYS A 66 -7.43 7.75 3.41
N LYS A 67 -8.41 8.62 3.66
CA LYS A 67 -9.70 8.22 4.19
C LYS A 67 -10.45 7.32 3.20
N ALA A 68 -10.50 7.65 1.92
CA ALA A 68 -11.15 6.84 0.90
C ALA A 68 -10.50 5.44 0.77
N MET A 69 -9.16 5.35 0.82
CA MET A 69 -8.46 4.06 0.85
C MET A 69 -8.76 3.27 2.13
N PHE A 70 -8.91 3.95 3.27
CA PHE A 70 -9.33 3.31 4.52
C PHE A 70 -10.76 2.76 4.40
N SER A 71 -11.71 3.57 3.93
CA SER A 71 -13.11 3.16 3.74
C SER A 71 -13.23 1.98 2.77
N SER A 72 -12.44 1.97 1.67
CA SER A 72 -12.39 0.86 0.71
C SER A 72 -12.02 -0.48 1.34
N THR A 73 -11.25 -0.48 2.44
CA THR A 73 -10.80 -1.70 3.10
C THR A 73 -11.59 -2.01 4.37
N ASN A 74 -12.02 -0.99 5.14
CA ASN A 74 -12.50 -1.19 6.51
C ASN A 74 -14.00 -0.91 6.70
N GLU A 75 -14.68 -0.30 5.73
CA GLU A 75 -16.11 -0.04 5.79
C GLU A 75 -16.90 -1.11 5.00
N ILE A 76 -18.12 -1.42 5.43
CA ILE A 76 -18.96 -2.53 4.93
C ILE A 76 -19.13 -2.48 3.40
N MET A 77 -19.28 -1.28 2.82
CA MET A 77 -19.43 -1.10 1.38
C MET A 77 -18.11 -1.04 0.63
N GLY A 78 -16.98 -1.19 1.32
CA GLY A 78 -15.65 -1.17 0.73
C GLY A 78 -15.37 -2.39 -0.15
N THR A 79 -14.75 -2.18 -1.31
CA THR A 79 -14.47 -3.24 -2.28
C THR A 79 -13.55 -4.35 -1.75
N SER A 80 -12.74 -4.05 -0.75
CA SER A 80 -11.84 -5.01 -0.08
C SER A 80 -12.19 -5.25 1.40
N TYR A 81 -13.43 -4.98 1.82
CA TYR A 81 -13.88 -5.13 3.20
C TYR A 81 -13.61 -6.54 3.78
N LYS A 82 -13.80 -7.58 2.98
CA LYS A 82 -13.52 -8.97 3.40
C LYS A 82 -12.05 -9.24 3.75
N SER A 83 -11.15 -8.39 3.30
CA SER A 83 -9.71 -8.49 3.56
C SER A 83 -9.21 -7.59 4.69
N ARG A 84 -10.12 -6.90 5.41
CA ARG A 84 -9.75 -6.03 6.52
C ARG A 84 -9.12 -6.80 7.69
N ILE A 85 -8.40 -6.08 8.50
CA ILE A 85 -7.92 -6.56 9.80
C ILE A 85 -8.51 -5.64 10.86
N ASP A 86 -9.28 -6.22 11.77
CA ASP A 86 -9.98 -5.44 12.81
C ASP A 86 -9.03 -4.95 13.91
N ASP A 87 -7.92 -5.65 14.15
CA ASP A 87 -6.90 -5.24 15.11
C ASP A 87 -6.17 -3.96 14.63
N PRO A 88 -6.26 -2.83 15.38
CA PRO A 88 -5.65 -1.56 15.02
C PRO A 88 -4.14 -1.64 14.76
N LYS A 89 -3.45 -2.61 15.36
CA LYS A 89 -2.01 -2.86 15.17
C LYS A 89 -1.67 -3.19 13.72
N TYR A 90 -2.56 -3.93 13.04
CA TYR A 90 -2.37 -4.40 11.67
C TYR A 90 -3.29 -3.72 10.67
N GLN A 91 -4.18 -2.85 11.14
CA GLN A 91 -5.18 -2.20 10.29
C GLN A 91 -4.50 -1.39 9.18
N PHE A 92 -4.88 -1.63 7.96
CA PHE A 92 -4.31 -1.00 6.78
C PHE A 92 -5.38 -0.34 5.90
N ALA A 93 -4.95 0.52 5.01
CA ALA A 93 -5.77 1.15 4.00
C ALA A 93 -5.27 0.75 2.61
N GLY A 94 -6.18 0.45 1.70
CA GLY A 94 -5.79 -0.02 0.38
C GLY A 94 -6.83 0.26 -0.71
N LYS A 95 -6.45 -0.07 -1.94
CA LYS A 95 -7.31 0.05 -3.12
C LYS A 95 -7.07 -1.10 -4.09
N THR A 96 -8.16 -1.72 -4.47
CA THR A 96 -8.18 -2.74 -5.52
C THR A 96 -7.95 -2.14 -6.90
N GLY A 97 -7.35 -2.91 -7.77
CA GLY A 97 -7.24 -2.61 -9.20
C GLY A 97 -7.43 -3.87 -10.02
N THR A 98 -7.80 -3.68 -11.27
CA THR A 98 -7.90 -4.74 -12.28
C THR A 98 -7.31 -4.18 -13.57
N ALA A 99 -6.28 -4.84 -14.11
CA ALA A 99 -5.66 -4.43 -15.36
C ALA A 99 -6.10 -5.39 -16.47
N GLN A 100 -6.79 -4.86 -17.44
CA GLN A 100 -7.28 -5.63 -18.58
C GLN A 100 -6.13 -6.16 -19.43
N VAL A 101 -6.15 -7.45 -19.73
CA VAL A 101 -5.18 -8.13 -20.60
C VAL A 101 -5.60 -8.01 -22.05
N LYS A 102 -6.89 -8.13 -22.32
CA LYS A 102 -7.44 -8.01 -23.68
C LYS A 102 -8.63 -7.06 -23.74
N ARG A 103 -8.95 -6.61 -24.94
CA ARG A 103 -10.17 -5.84 -25.20
C ARG A 103 -11.39 -6.77 -25.09
N ILE A 104 -12.31 -6.42 -24.19
CA ILE A 104 -13.58 -7.15 -24.01
C ILE A 104 -14.57 -6.70 -25.09
N SER A 105 -15.12 -7.64 -25.87
CA SER A 105 -16.17 -7.37 -26.86
C SER A 105 -17.51 -7.05 -26.18
N LYS A 106 -18.46 -6.47 -26.94
CA LYS A 106 -19.83 -6.24 -26.44
C LYS A 106 -20.50 -7.53 -25.99
N ARG A 107 -20.37 -8.62 -26.79
CA ARG A 107 -20.92 -9.94 -26.48
C ARG A 107 -20.36 -10.54 -25.21
N GLU A 108 -19.05 -10.41 -24.96
CA GLU A 108 -18.41 -10.90 -23.72
C GLU A 108 -18.90 -10.14 -22.49
N ARG A 109 -19.21 -8.84 -22.61
CA ARG A 109 -19.80 -8.04 -21.52
C ARG A 109 -21.23 -8.45 -21.19
N GLU A 110 -22.02 -8.82 -22.22
CA GLU A 110 -23.40 -9.27 -22.07
C GLU A 110 -23.47 -10.66 -21.39
N LEU A 111 -22.45 -11.50 -21.60
CA LEU A 111 -22.36 -12.84 -21.00
C LEU A 111 -22.01 -12.84 -19.52
N ASP A 112 -21.48 -11.72 -18.98
CA ASP A 112 -21.08 -11.55 -17.56
C ASP A 112 -20.33 -12.77 -16.99
N LEU A 113 -19.32 -13.24 -17.75
CA LEU A 113 -18.57 -14.45 -17.43
C LEU A 113 -17.84 -14.34 -16.09
N LYS A 114 -17.94 -15.37 -15.28
CA LYS A 114 -17.12 -15.50 -14.07
C LYS A 114 -15.65 -15.72 -14.45
N THR A 115 -14.74 -15.27 -13.59
CA THR A 115 -13.28 -15.44 -13.82
C THR A 115 -12.89 -16.90 -14.14
N SER A 116 -13.58 -17.89 -13.55
CA SER A 116 -13.33 -19.31 -13.81
C SER A 116 -13.71 -19.76 -15.22
N GLU A 117 -14.64 -19.07 -15.87
CA GLU A 117 -15.15 -19.38 -17.21
C GLU A 117 -14.30 -18.72 -18.31
N ILE A 118 -13.43 -17.77 -17.92
CA ILE A 118 -12.50 -17.10 -18.84
C ILE A 118 -11.21 -17.93 -18.94
N PRO A 119 -10.68 -18.21 -20.15
CA PRO A 119 -9.39 -18.85 -20.34
C PRO A 119 -8.30 -18.14 -19.53
N TYR A 120 -7.38 -18.88 -18.93
CA TYR A 120 -6.39 -18.34 -18.00
C TYR A 120 -5.62 -17.13 -18.56
N ASN A 121 -5.12 -17.24 -19.78
CA ASN A 121 -4.33 -16.17 -20.45
C ASN A 121 -5.14 -14.93 -20.80
N ASP A 122 -6.46 -15.02 -20.80
CA ASP A 122 -7.38 -13.92 -21.08
C ASP A 122 -7.89 -13.20 -19.83
N ARG A 123 -7.63 -13.78 -18.65
CA ARG A 123 -8.04 -13.17 -17.37
C ARG A 123 -7.26 -11.91 -17.10
N ASP A 124 -7.93 -10.92 -16.55
CA ASP A 124 -7.32 -9.67 -16.12
C ASP A 124 -6.30 -9.90 -15.00
N HIS A 125 -5.33 -9.01 -14.89
CA HIS A 125 -4.42 -9.02 -13.74
C HIS A 125 -5.08 -8.40 -12.53
N ALA A 126 -5.01 -9.10 -11.39
CA ALA A 126 -5.51 -8.61 -10.11
C ALA A 126 -4.45 -7.74 -9.43
N LEU A 127 -4.82 -6.51 -9.04
CA LEU A 127 -3.92 -5.57 -8.38
C LEU A 127 -4.46 -5.14 -7.03
N TYR A 128 -3.55 -4.86 -6.12
CA TYR A 128 -3.85 -4.23 -4.85
C TYR A 128 -2.68 -3.36 -4.39
N VAL A 129 -2.98 -2.14 -3.99
CA VAL A 129 -2.02 -1.25 -3.33
C VAL A 129 -2.52 -0.93 -1.94
N ALA A 130 -1.61 -0.90 -0.96
CA ALA A 130 -1.98 -0.60 0.41
C ALA A 130 -0.84 0.00 1.22
N PHE A 131 -1.19 0.65 2.32
CA PHE A 131 -0.24 1.12 3.32
C PHE A 131 -0.76 0.84 4.72
N GLY A 132 0.15 0.63 5.65
CA GLY A 132 -0.20 0.34 7.04
C GLY A 132 0.98 0.39 8.00
N PRO A 133 0.71 0.38 9.33
CA PRO A 133 -0.60 0.53 9.96
C PRO A 133 -1.25 1.88 9.63
N TYR A 134 -2.60 1.96 9.56
CA TYR A 134 -3.29 3.15 9.04
C TYR A 134 -2.99 4.43 9.81
N LYS A 135 -3.01 4.37 11.15
CA LYS A 135 -2.79 5.56 12.00
C LYS A 135 -1.35 6.08 11.89
N ASN A 136 -0.40 5.19 11.76
CA ASN A 136 1.03 5.50 11.69
C ASN A 136 1.70 4.62 10.65
N PRO A 137 1.61 4.98 9.36
CA PRO A 137 2.10 4.13 8.27
C PRO A 137 3.61 3.98 8.29
N ASP A 138 4.08 2.74 8.40
CA ASP A 138 5.49 2.37 8.29
C ASP A 138 5.78 1.60 6.99
N TYR A 139 4.74 1.07 6.35
CA TYR A 139 4.87 0.21 5.16
C TYR A 139 3.90 0.61 4.07
N ALA A 140 4.34 0.46 2.85
CA ALA A 140 3.50 0.45 1.65
C ALA A 140 3.80 -0.80 0.84
N LEU A 141 2.79 -1.31 0.13
CA LEU A 141 2.94 -2.46 -0.74
C LEU A 141 2.14 -2.27 -2.03
N SER A 142 2.58 -2.97 -3.06
CA SER A 142 1.86 -3.19 -4.30
C SER A 142 1.91 -4.68 -4.64
N ILE A 143 0.75 -5.25 -4.91
CA ILE A 143 0.59 -6.66 -5.26
C ILE A 143 0.00 -6.73 -6.66
N ILE A 144 0.61 -7.53 -7.51
CA ILE A 144 0.09 -7.91 -8.82
C ILE A 144 0.05 -9.43 -8.87
N VAL A 145 -1.11 -9.96 -9.26
CA VAL A 145 -1.30 -11.38 -9.55
C VAL A 145 -1.70 -11.47 -11.02
N GLU A 146 -0.77 -11.93 -11.84
CA GLU A 146 -0.99 -12.11 -13.26
C GLU A 146 -2.13 -13.09 -13.50
N HIS A 147 -3.06 -12.72 -14.38
CA HIS A 147 -4.26 -13.48 -14.70
C HIS A 147 -5.13 -13.87 -13.48
N GLY A 148 -4.98 -13.12 -12.37
CA GLY A 148 -5.68 -13.37 -11.12
C GLY A 148 -7.15 -12.94 -11.09
N GLY A 149 -7.62 -12.26 -12.13
CA GLY A 149 -8.99 -11.77 -12.26
C GLY A 149 -9.27 -10.55 -11.39
N SER A 150 -9.81 -10.74 -10.20
CA SER A 150 -10.27 -9.62 -9.36
C SER A 150 -9.28 -9.24 -8.26
N GLY A 151 -8.98 -7.95 -8.15
CA GLY A 151 -8.14 -7.42 -7.09
C GLY A 151 -8.69 -7.65 -5.68
N SER A 152 -10.02 -7.63 -5.51
CA SER A 152 -10.66 -7.81 -4.21
C SER A 152 -10.63 -9.25 -3.69
N THR A 153 -10.74 -10.24 -4.58
CA THR A 153 -10.79 -11.65 -4.21
C THR A 153 -9.44 -12.33 -4.24
N THR A 154 -8.48 -11.82 -5.02
CA THR A 154 -7.18 -12.45 -5.22
C THR A 154 -6.05 -11.67 -4.57
N ALA A 155 -5.88 -10.39 -4.89
CA ALA A 155 -4.74 -9.60 -4.42
C ALA A 155 -4.94 -9.03 -3.00
N ALA A 156 -6.14 -8.58 -2.65
CA ALA A 156 -6.40 -7.99 -1.33
C ALA A 156 -6.21 -8.97 -0.15
N PRO A 157 -6.64 -10.27 -0.22
CA PRO A 157 -6.35 -11.23 0.85
C PRO A 157 -4.87 -11.49 1.07
N MET A 158 -4.03 -11.35 0.04
CA MET A 158 -2.56 -11.45 0.18
C MET A 158 -2.01 -10.28 1.01
N ALA A 159 -2.55 -9.07 0.82
CA ALA A 159 -2.16 -7.91 1.63
C ALA A 159 -2.43 -8.14 3.12
N THR A 160 -3.56 -8.74 3.48
CA THR A 160 -3.90 -9.10 4.88
C THR A 160 -2.82 -9.97 5.52
N LYS A 161 -2.39 -11.01 4.81
CA LYS A 161 -1.33 -11.93 5.29
C LYS A 161 0.02 -11.21 5.41
N LEU A 162 0.38 -10.43 4.38
CA LEU A 162 1.65 -9.69 4.36
C LEU A 162 1.74 -8.64 5.46
N PHE A 163 0.69 -7.85 5.72
CA PHE A 163 0.73 -6.84 6.78
C PHE A 163 0.93 -7.46 8.16
N ARG A 164 0.28 -8.58 8.48
CA ARG A 164 0.52 -9.31 9.73
C ARG A 164 1.98 -9.72 9.85
N LEU A 165 2.52 -10.39 8.84
CA LEU A 165 3.90 -10.87 8.84
C LEU A 165 4.93 -9.73 8.94
N ILE A 166 4.74 -8.65 8.18
CA ILE A 166 5.67 -7.52 8.15
C ILE A 166 5.70 -6.79 9.50
N VAL A 167 4.53 -6.50 10.07
CA VAL A 167 4.42 -5.79 11.34
C VAL A 167 5.02 -6.61 12.48
N ASP A 168 4.75 -7.92 12.55
CA ASP A 168 5.31 -8.80 13.58
C ASP A 168 6.82 -8.95 13.43
N ARG A 169 7.32 -9.13 12.20
CA ARG A 169 8.75 -9.21 11.94
C ARG A 169 9.49 -7.92 12.31
N HIS A 170 8.90 -6.76 12.06
CA HIS A 170 9.45 -5.47 12.45
C HIS A 170 9.57 -5.34 13.98
N GLN A 171 8.56 -5.76 14.72
CA GLN A 171 8.60 -5.73 16.18
C GLN A 171 9.66 -6.66 16.76
N LEU A 172 9.84 -7.85 16.19
CA LEU A 172 10.92 -8.76 16.58
C LEU A 172 12.30 -8.15 16.32
N ARG A 173 12.51 -7.48 15.20
CA ARG A 173 13.76 -6.77 14.89
C ARG A 173 14.03 -5.64 15.88
N LYS A 174 13.03 -4.79 16.19
CA LYS A 174 13.16 -3.72 17.19
C LYS A 174 13.53 -4.27 18.57
N LYS A 175 12.91 -5.37 19.02
CA LYS A 175 13.27 -6.04 20.27
C LYS A 175 14.73 -6.50 20.28
N ASN A 176 15.18 -7.17 19.23
CA ASN A 176 16.54 -7.68 19.14
C ASN A 176 17.60 -6.56 19.08
N THR A 177 17.30 -5.44 18.45
CA THR A 177 18.19 -4.27 18.39
C THR A 177 18.30 -3.59 19.76
N ASN A 178 17.20 -3.49 20.49
CA ASN A 178 17.22 -2.93 21.85
C ASN A 178 17.97 -3.83 22.83
N LEU A 179 17.82 -5.16 22.76
CA LEU A 179 18.58 -6.10 23.56
C LEU A 179 20.09 -5.95 23.30
N LYS A 180 20.55 -5.85 22.06
CA LYS A 180 21.96 -5.62 21.74
C LYS A 180 22.51 -4.32 22.32
N LYS A 181 21.71 -3.24 22.42
CA LYS A 181 22.12 -1.97 23.02
C LYS A 181 22.20 -2.00 24.55
N THR A 182 21.55 -2.95 25.19
CA THR A 182 21.53 -3.09 26.65
C THR A 182 22.73 -3.90 27.16
N TYR A 183 23.45 -4.61 26.29
CA TYR A 183 24.60 -5.46 26.63
C TYR A 183 25.94 -4.92 26.09
N ILE A 184 26.00 -3.65 25.65
CA ILE A 184 27.22 -2.90 25.34
C ILE A 184 27.32 -1.71 26.31
#